data_77bc5704cba079dc8defa3de35efecba
#
_entry.id   77bc5704cba079dc8defa3de35efecba
#
_cell.length_a   1.000
_cell.length_b   1.000
_cell.length_c   1.000
_cell.angle_alpha   90.00
_cell.angle_beta   90.00
_cell.angle_gamma   90.00
#
_symmetry.space_group_name_H-M   'P 1'
#
loop_
_entity.id
_entity.type
_entity.pdbx_description
1 polymer ?
#
loop_
_entity_poly.entity_id
_entity_poly.type
_entity_poly.pdbx_seq_one_letter_code
_entity_poly.pdbx_strand_id
1 'polypeptide(L)'
;MRERLSYLAVVLLILLCAPSGVVLLFSDKEKIQIQKEPDLEDYLAGIVYSQIPEEDFPKEAIKAQAVLARSEWTCRIQEGSVSEEDWQQEAVNLRREMKDPKFQKFYQQIQSAVIMTRQEVLAYQDEICRGIFHRVSAGYTRDGSDVFESGYKYITGVESVVDQESEEYLTGHYFTPDFLEKEFLNFGMPLSFSEGDEITVKTRDEAGYAAEVKVGDTICRGEEIRQLLHLPSACFTVENQGEKIRF
;
A
#
# COMPACT_ATOMS: atom_id res chain seq x y z
N MET A 1 -5.57 -26.45 -76.92
CA MET A 1 -5.97 -26.89 -75.52
C MET A 1 -4.83 -26.81 -74.55
N ARG A 2 -3.63 -27.24 -74.88
CA ARG A 2 -2.46 -27.18 -73.95
C ARG A 2 -2.06 -25.76 -73.51
N GLU A 3 -2.09 -24.78 -74.37
CA GLU A 3 -1.71 -23.40 -74.07
C GLU A 3 -2.72 -22.76 -73.09
N ARG A 4 -4.01 -22.99 -73.24
CA ARG A 4 -5.05 -22.48 -72.30
C ARG A 4 -4.93 -23.10 -70.93
N LEU A 5 -4.52 -24.37 -70.82
CA LEU A 5 -4.27 -25.05 -69.55
C LEU A 5 -3.04 -24.49 -68.84
N SER A 6 -1.99 -24.14 -69.65
CA SER A 6 -0.79 -23.49 -69.12
C SER A 6 -1.06 -22.09 -68.56
N TYR A 7 -1.88 -21.30 -69.27
CA TYR A 7 -2.32 -19.99 -68.79
C TYR A 7 -3.15 -20.07 -67.47
N LEU A 8 -4.05 -21.04 -67.37
CA LEU A 8 -4.86 -21.26 -66.20
C LEU A 8 -4.01 -21.69 -64.99
N ALA A 9 -3.00 -22.52 -65.23
CA ALA A 9 -2.06 -22.96 -64.20
C ALA A 9 -1.20 -21.79 -63.65
N VAL A 10 -0.73 -20.90 -64.57
CA VAL A 10 0.04 -19.70 -64.17
C VAL A 10 -0.81 -18.70 -63.41
N VAL A 11 -2.06 -18.47 -63.85
CA VAL A 11 -3.00 -17.58 -63.10
C VAL A 11 -3.33 -18.15 -61.71
N LEU A 12 -3.53 -19.46 -61.60
CA LEU A 12 -3.78 -20.12 -60.31
C LEU A 12 -2.57 -20.03 -59.38
N LEU A 13 -1.35 -20.18 -59.94
CA LEU A 13 -0.11 -20.04 -59.19
C LEU A 13 0.07 -18.62 -58.66
N ILE A 14 -0.23 -17.60 -59.47
CA ILE A 14 -0.17 -16.20 -59.07
C ILE A 14 -1.22 -15.90 -57.99
N LEU A 15 -2.43 -16.43 -58.14
CA LEU A 15 -3.49 -16.26 -57.12
C LEU A 15 -3.17 -16.94 -55.79
N LEU A 16 -2.44 -18.08 -55.82
CA LEU A 16 -2.01 -18.78 -54.62
C LEU A 16 -0.78 -18.12 -53.94
N CYS A 17 0.14 -17.57 -54.75
CA CYS A 17 1.38 -16.97 -54.23
C CYS A 17 1.25 -15.48 -53.91
N ALA A 18 0.29 -14.75 -54.52
CA ALA A 18 0.11 -13.33 -54.29
C ALA A 18 -0.20 -12.98 -52.83
N PRO A 19 -1.09 -13.68 -52.10
CA PRO A 19 -1.32 -13.39 -50.70
C PRO A 19 -0.08 -13.60 -49.84
N SER A 20 0.69 -14.65 -50.10
CA SER A 20 1.94 -14.94 -49.38
C SER A 20 3.06 -13.96 -49.71
N GLY A 21 3.14 -13.50 -50.95
CA GLY A 21 4.08 -12.46 -51.41
C GLY A 21 3.74 -11.07 -50.79
N VAL A 22 2.47 -10.74 -50.75
CA VAL A 22 2.01 -9.52 -50.08
C VAL A 22 2.31 -9.55 -48.59
N VAL A 23 2.04 -10.67 -47.91
CA VAL A 23 2.41 -10.82 -46.51
C VAL A 23 3.92 -10.72 -46.30
N LEU A 24 4.74 -11.27 -47.18
CA LEU A 24 6.20 -11.16 -47.07
C LEU A 24 6.74 -9.75 -47.41
N LEU A 25 6.12 -9.02 -48.32
CA LEU A 25 6.51 -7.66 -48.72
C LEU A 25 6.03 -6.59 -47.69
N PHE A 26 4.90 -6.83 -47.03
CA PHE A 26 4.36 -5.96 -45.99
C PHE A 26 4.65 -6.46 -44.55
N SER A 27 5.33 -7.60 -44.42
CA SER A 27 5.91 -8.08 -43.17
C SER A 27 7.26 -7.40 -42.87
N ASP A 28 7.42 -6.15 -43.31
CA ASP A 28 8.46 -5.31 -42.74
C ASP A 28 8.08 -5.02 -41.27
N LYS A 29 8.66 -5.86 -40.43
CA LYS A 29 9.27 -5.61 -39.13
C LYS A 29 8.76 -4.39 -38.33
N GLU A 30 7.60 -3.89 -38.52
CA GLU A 30 6.86 -3.38 -37.41
C GLU A 30 6.38 -4.61 -36.62
N LYS A 31 7.21 -5.07 -35.67
CA LYS A 31 6.68 -5.70 -34.48
C LYS A 31 5.60 -4.71 -34.04
N ILE A 32 4.34 -5.05 -34.29
CA ILE A 32 3.24 -4.45 -33.55
C ILE A 32 3.56 -4.85 -32.12
N GLN A 33 4.36 -4.02 -31.44
CA GLN A 33 4.32 -3.98 -30.01
C GLN A 33 2.89 -3.54 -29.74
N ILE A 34 2.03 -4.51 -29.53
CA ILE A 34 0.80 -4.27 -28.78
C ILE A 34 1.34 -3.75 -27.46
N GLN A 35 1.43 -2.43 -27.37
CA GLN A 35 1.71 -1.75 -26.13
C GLN A 35 0.45 -2.04 -25.31
N LYS A 36 0.49 -3.18 -24.58
CA LYS A 36 -0.54 -3.53 -23.62
C LYS A 36 -0.55 -2.37 -22.64
N GLU A 37 -1.68 -1.67 -22.57
CA GLU A 37 -1.85 -0.68 -21.52
C GLU A 37 -1.50 -1.36 -20.20
N PRO A 38 -0.69 -0.73 -19.36
CA PRO A 38 -0.28 -1.31 -18.10
C PRO A 38 -1.52 -1.62 -17.27
N ASP A 39 -1.60 -2.87 -16.84
CA ASP A 39 -2.67 -3.37 -15.97
C ASP A 39 -2.13 -3.38 -14.54
N LEU A 40 -2.92 -2.90 -13.57
CA LEU A 40 -2.60 -2.96 -12.14
C LEU A 40 -2.12 -4.37 -11.74
N GLU A 41 -2.74 -5.42 -12.29
CA GLU A 41 -2.37 -6.82 -11.99
C GLU A 41 -0.91 -7.15 -12.35
N ASP A 42 -0.32 -6.47 -13.33
CA ASP A 42 1.07 -6.69 -13.73
C ASP A 42 2.07 -6.18 -12.67
N TYR A 43 1.64 -5.24 -11.80
CA TYR A 43 2.46 -4.60 -10.76
C TYR A 43 2.07 -5.00 -9.34
N LEU A 44 0.89 -5.58 -9.17
CA LEU A 44 0.30 -5.83 -7.85
C LEU A 44 1.19 -6.70 -6.96
N ALA A 45 1.90 -7.68 -7.54
CA ALA A 45 2.82 -8.51 -6.78
C ALA A 45 3.98 -7.68 -6.17
N GLY A 46 4.44 -6.65 -6.87
CA GLY A 46 5.43 -5.71 -6.36
C GLY A 46 4.88 -4.85 -5.22
N ILE A 47 3.68 -4.35 -5.39
CA ILE A 47 2.99 -3.56 -4.37
C ILE A 47 2.78 -4.39 -3.10
N VAL A 48 2.30 -5.61 -3.23
CA VAL A 48 2.10 -6.52 -2.08
C VAL A 48 3.42 -6.80 -1.37
N TYR A 49 4.50 -7.03 -2.14
CA TYR A 49 5.83 -7.25 -1.56
C TYR A 49 6.30 -6.06 -0.73
N SER A 50 6.11 -4.83 -1.19
CA SER A 50 6.52 -3.63 -0.44
C SER A 50 5.76 -3.46 0.89
N GLN A 51 4.59 -4.08 1.01
CA GLN A 51 3.71 -4.00 2.19
C GLN A 51 3.92 -5.13 3.19
N ILE A 52 4.55 -6.25 2.77
CA ILE A 52 4.84 -7.41 3.63
C ILE A 52 6.34 -7.47 3.91
N PRO A 53 6.80 -7.11 5.12
CA PRO A 53 8.23 -6.98 5.41
C PRO A 53 8.96 -8.32 5.64
N GLU A 54 8.26 -9.44 5.78
CA GLU A 54 8.83 -10.71 6.23
C GLU A 54 8.56 -11.87 5.28
N GLU A 55 9.57 -12.78 5.15
CA GLU A 55 9.53 -13.91 4.22
C GLU A 55 8.60 -15.06 4.65
N ASP A 56 8.23 -15.14 5.93
CA ASP A 56 7.44 -16.26 6.50
C ASP A 56 5.96 -15.92 6.72
N PHE A 57 5.40 -15.06 5.86
CA PHE A 57 3.99 -14.71 5.94
C PHE A 57 3.08 -15.90 5.56
N PRO A 58 2.01 -16.17 6.31
CA PRO A 58 1.04 -17.21 5.96
C PRO A 58 0.40 -16.94 4.59
N LYS A 59 0.21 -17.99 3.79
CA LYS A 59 -0.31 -17.86 2.41
C LYS A 59 -1.67 -17.15 2.35
N GLU A 60 -2.54 -17.41 3.31
CA GLU A 60 -3.87 -16.76 3.35
C GLU A 60 -3.76 -15.27 3.72
N ALA A 61 -2.80 -14.89 4.54
CA ALA A 61 -2.52 -13.49 4.82
C ALA A 61 -1.96 -12.76 3.57
N ILE A 62 -1.10 -13.43 2.78
CA ILE A 62 -0.63 -12.87 1.50
C ILE A 62 -1.79 -12.66 0.52
N LYS A 63 -2.75 -13.61 0.45
CA LYS A 63 -3.95 -13.45 -0.38
C LYS A 63 -4.82 -12.28 0.10
N ALA A 64 -5.05 -12.17 1.41
CA ALA A 64 -5.77 -11.05 1.98
C ALA A 64 -5.09 -9.72 1.63
N GLN A 65 -3.76 -9.64 1.76
CA GLN A 65 -3.00 -8.45 1.40
C GLN A 65 -3.10 -8.12 -0.09
N ALA A 66 -3.14 -9.13 -0.97
CA ALA A 66 -3.34 -8.92 -2.41
C ALA A 66 -4.72 -8.30 -2.72
N VAL A 67 -5.78 -8.75 -2.03
CA VAL A 67 -7.13 -8.16 -2.14
C VAL A 67 -7.16 -6.73 -1.61
N LEU A 68 -6.53 -6.48 -0.45
CA LEU A 68 -6.43 -5.15 0.16
C LEU A 68 -5.69 -4.17 -0.77
N ALA A 69 -4.51 -4.56 -1.25
CA ALA A 69 -3.70 -3.73 -2.16
C ALA A 69 -4.44 -3.43 -3.46
N ARG A 70 -5.07 -4.44 -4.07
CA ARG A 70 -5.87 -4.26 -5.29
C ARG A 70 -7.01 -3.27 -5.07
N SER A 71 -7.73 -3.38 -3.96
CA SER A 71 -8.84 -2.49 -3.62
C SER A 71 -8.37 -1.06 -3.43
N GLU A 72 -7.31 -0.86 -2.66
CA GLU A 72 -6.70 0.46 -2.43
C GLU A 72 -6.27 1.12 -3.73
N TRP A 73 -5.51 0.41 -4.56
CA TRP A 73 -5.02 0.97 -5.83
C TRP A 73 -6.13 1.20 -6.84
N THR A 74 -7.16 0.33 -6.88
CA THR A 74 -8.34 0.55 -7.73
C THR A 74 -9.08 1.84 -7.33
N CYS A 75 -9.29 2.08 -6.04
CA CYS A 75 -9.89 3.32 -5.56
C CYS A 75 -9.04 4.54 -5.94
N ARG A 76 -7.71 4.49 -5.73
CA ARG A 76 -6.80 5.59 -6.05
C ARG A 76 -6.77 5.92 -7.55
N ILE A 77 -6.85 4.91 -8.41
CA ILE A 77 -6.94 5.09 -9.87
C ILE A 77 -8.28 5.73 -10.23
N GLN A 78 -9.39 5.26 -9.68
CA GLN A 78 -10.73 5.82 -9.93
C GLN A 78 -10.84 7.29 -9.48
N GLU A 79 -10.18 7.65 -8.40
CA GLU A 79 -10.11 9.02 -7.88
C GLU A 79 -9.15 9.92 -8.68
N GLY A 80 -8.33 9.34 -9.58
CA GLY A 80 -7.28 10.06 -10.30
C GLY A 80 -6.14 10.56 -9.39
N SER A 81 -5.99 9.95 -8.20
CA SER A 81 -4.98 10.34 -7.19
C SER A 81 -3.62 9.68 -7.41
N VAL A 82 -3.51 8.76 -8.37
CA VAL A 82 -2.27 8.08 -8.74
C VAL A 82 -2.14 8.00 -10.26
N SER A 83 -0.90 8.11 -10.74
CA SER A 83 -0.54 7.91 -12.14
C SER A 83 0.02 6.50 -12.36
N GLU A 84 0.18 6.12 -13.63
CA GLU A 84 0.86 4.88 -14.00
C GLU A 84 2.31 4.82 -13.49
N GLU A 85 2.98 5.96 -13.42
CA GLU A 85 4.35 6.06 -12.95
C GLU A 85 4.48 5.69 -11.45
N ASP A 86 3.45 5.97 -10.64
CA ASP A 86 3.46 5.70 -9.20
C ASP A 86 3.53 4.21 -8.88
N TRP A 87 2.77 3.36 -9.60
CA TRP A 87 2.83 1.90 -9.40
C TRP A 87 4.07 1.26 -10.01
N GLN A 88 4.58 1.81 -11.11
CA GLN A 88 5.86 1.37 -11.68
C GLN A 88 7.01 1.62 -10.72
N GLN A 89 7.01 2.74 -10.02
CA GLN A 89 8.08 3.11 -9.09
C GLN A 89 8.10 2.18 -7.87
N GLU A 90 6.94 1.80 -7.34
CA GLU A 90 6.83 0.85 -6.23
C GLU A 90 7.36 -0.55 -6.63
N ALA A 91 7.21 -0.95 -7.89
CA ALA A 91 7.70 -2.22 -8.41
C ALA A 91 9.21 -2.22 -8.79
N VAL A 92 9.84 -1.06 -8.98
CA VAL A 92 11.23 -0.97 -9.52
C VAL A 92 12.30 -1.45 -8.53
N ASN A 93 12.09 -1.28 -7.23
CA ASN A 93 13.07 -1.69 -6.21
C ASN A 93 13.30 -3.21 -6.16
N LEU A 94 12.33 -3.99 -6.63
CA LEU A 94 12.35 -5.45 -6.69
C LEU A 94 13.46 -6.06 -7.54
N ARG A 95 13.86 -5.40 -8.62
CA ARG A 95 14.84 -5.96 -9.58
C ARG A 95 16.22 -6.18 -8.98
N ARG A 96 16.58 -5.48 -7.90
CA ARG A 96 17.88 -5.66 -7.23
C ARG A 96 17.90 -6.88 -6.33
N GLU A 97 16.79 -7.23 -5.72
CA GLU A 97 16.64 -8.34 -4.77
C GLU A 97 16.39 -9.68 -5.46
N MET A 98 15.98 -9.66 -6.73
CA MET A 98 15.68 -10.86 -7.53
C MET A 98 16.85 -11.84 -7.71
N LYS A 99 18.06 -11.50 -7.26
CA LYS A 99 19.25 -12.39 -7.32
C LYS A 99 19.33 -13.35 -6.13
N ASP A 100 18.60 -13.09 -5.05
CA ASP A 100 18.55 -13.96 -3.89
C ASP A 100 17.53 -15.09 -4.11
N PRO A 101 17.92 -16.38 -3.97
CA PRO A 101 16.98 -17.50 -4.11
C PRO A 101 15.83 -17.51 -3.10
N LYS A 102 16.06 -17.00 -1.88
CA LYS A 102 15.01 -16.87 -0.87
C LYS A 102 13.97 -15.85 -1.30
N PHE A 103 14.42 -14.70 -1.76
CA PHE A 103 13.57 -13.66 -2.32
C PHE A 103 12.72 -14.21 -3.48
N GLN A 104 13.30 -14.94 -4.42
CA GLN A 104 12.58 -15.53 -5.54
C GLN A 104 11.44 -16.45 -5.10
N LYS A 105 11.69 -17.30 -4.09
CA LYS A 105 10.69 -18.22 -3.55
C LYS A 105 9.52 -17.45 -2.91
N PHE A 106 9.81 -16.45 -2.09
CA PHE A 106 8.81 -15.62 -1.44
C PHE A 106 8.01 -14.81 -2.46
N TYR A 107 8.68 -14.19 -3.43
CA TYR A 107 8.02 -13.44 -4.49
C TYR A 107 7.10 -14.33 -5.35
N GLN A 108 7.48 -15.57 -5.62
CA GLN A 108 6.61 -16.54 -6.29
C GLN A 108 5.35 -16.87 -5.47
N GLN A 109 5.44 -16.91 -4.15
CA GLN A 109 4.25 -17.07 -3.29
C GLN A 109 3.31 -15.88 -3.41
N ILE A 110 3.86 -14.66 -3.43
CA ILE A 110 3.08 -13.43 -3.63
C ILE A 110 2.42 -13.43 -5.02
N GLN A 111 3.17 -13.72 -6.08
CA GLN A 111 2.61 -13.83 -7.43
C GLN A 111 1.46 -14.86 -7.50
N SER A 112 1.65 -16.02 -6.85
CA SER A 112 0.61 -17.03 -6.77
C SER A 112 -0.63 -16.52 -6.04
N ALA A 113 -0.47 -15.79 -4.93
CA ALA A 113 -1.58 -15.20 -4.18
C ALA A 113 -2.34 -14.16 -5.01
N VAL A 114 -1.63 -13.28 -5.72
CA VAL A 114 -2.22 -12.29 -6.63
C VAL A 114 -3.05 -12.97 -7.73
N ILE A 115 -2.51 -14.03 -8.35
CA ILE A 115 -3.22 -14.79 -9.39
C ILE A 115 -4.45 -15.49 -8.82
N MET A 116 -4.34 -16.10 -7.62
CA MET A 116 -5.43 -16.84 -6.99
C MET A 116 -6.60 -15.94 -6.54
N THR A 117 -6.30 -14.68 -6.25
CA THR A 117 -7.29 -13.66 -5.84
C THR A 117 -7.62 -12.67 -6.97
N ARG A 118 -7.33 -13.04 -8.22
CA ARG A 118 -7.55 -12.15 -9.36
C ARG A 118 -9.00 -11.68 -9.43
N GLN A 119 -9.19 -10.37 -9.63
CA GLN A 119 -10.48 -9.68 -9.65
C GLN A 119 -11.24 -9.62 -8.31
N GLU A 120 -10.69 -10.18 -7.22
CA GLU A 120 -11.28 -10.01 -5.91
C GLU A 120 -10.90 -8.64 -5.34
N VAL A 121 -11.90 -7.89 -4.91
CA VAL A 121 -11.77 -6.58 -4.26
C VAL A 121 -12.67 -6.48 -3.04
N LEU A 122 -12.36 -5.58 -2.14
CA LEU A 122 -13.28 -5.22 -1.06
C LEU A 122 -14.40 -4.35 -1.61
N ALA A 123 -15.62 -4.63 -1.19
CA ALA A 123 -16.79 -3.83 -1.53
C ALA A 123 -17.63 -3.53 -0.29
N TYR A 124 -18.18 -2.34 -0.24
CA TYR A 124 -19.16 -1.90 0.74
C TYR A 124 -20.31 -1.20 0.02
N GLN A 125 -21.55 -1.68 0.23
CA GLN A 125 -22.75 -1.16 -0.45
C GLN A 125 -22.62 -1.14 -1.99
N ASP A 126 -22.07 -2.25 -2.55
CA ASP A 126 -21.85 -2.45 -3.99
C ASP A 126 -20.79 -1.53 -4.63
N GLU A 127 -20.08 -0.73 -3.84
CA GLU A 127 -18.96 0.08 -4.31
C GLU A 127 -17.62 -0.48 -3.80
N ILE A 128 -16.57 -0.40 -4.63
CA ILE A 128 -15.22 -0.80 -4.21
C ILE A 128 -14.77 0.15 -3.12
N CYS A 129 -14.26 -0.41 -2.03
CA CYS A 129 -13.78 0.38 -0.90
C CYS A 129 -12.29 0.15 -0.64
N ARG A 130 -11.63 1.13 -0.01
CA ARG A 130 -10.19 1.09 0.29
C ARG A 130 -9.84 -0.03 1.25
N GLY A 131 -8.75 -0.73 0.96
CA GLY A 131 -8.17 -1.73 1.84
C GLY A 131 -7.24 -1.09 2.86
N ILE A 132 -7.53 -1.30 4.14
CA ILE A 132 -6.70 -0.83 5.26
C ILE A 132 -6.16 -2.03 6.00
N PHE A 133 -4.92 -1.95 6.44
CA PHE A 133 -4.30 -2.95 7.30
C PHE A 133 -3.43 -2.27 8.35
N HIS A 134 -3.18 -2.98 9.43
CA HIS A 134 -2.22 -2.59 10.47
C HIS A 134 -1.23 -3.74 10.72
N ARG A 135 -0.10 -3.42 11.29
CA ARG A 135 0.93 -4.41 11.62
C ARG A 135 0.71 -4.98 13.01
N VAL A 136 0.55 -4.11 13.99
CA VAL A 136 0.31 -4.46 15.40
C VAL A 136 -0.65 -3.42 15.96
N SER A 137 -1.74 -3.86 16.56
CA SER A 137 -2.67 -3.00 17.29
C SER A 137 -2.36 -2.98 18.79
N ALA A 138 -3.03 -2.10 19.53
CA ALA A 138 -2.95 -2.08 20.99
C ALA A 138 -3.80 -3.20 21.67
N GLY A 139 -4.14 -4.26 20.93
CA GLY A 139 -5.03 -5.34 21.36
C GLY A 139 -6.47 -5.13 20.92
N TYR A 140 -6.79 -3.97 20.36
CA TYR A 140 -8.05 -3.62 19.76
C TYR A 140 -7.82 -2.62 18.62
N THR A 141 -8.45 -2.79 17.47
CA THR A 141 -8.38 -1.81 16.38
C THR A 141 -9.41 -0.71 16.59
N ARG A 142 -9.31 0.39 15.84
CA ARG A 142 -10.19 1.55 15.99
C ARG A 142 -11.24 1.58 14.89
N ASP A 143 -12.36 2.22 15.15
CA ASP A 143 -13.32 2.57 14.12
C ASP A 143 -12.69 3.55 13.12
N GLY A 144 -13.05 3.40 11.85
CA GLY A 144 -12.53 4.27 10.80
C GLY A 144 -12.89 5.75 11.02
N SER A 145 -14.03 6.02 11.65
CA SER A 145 -14.45 7.38 12.02
C SER A 145 -13.58 8.05 13.07
N ASP A 146 -12.86 7.28 13.91
CA ASP A 146 -11.98 7.82 14.94
C ASP A 146 -10.59 8.20 14.40
N VAL A 147 -10.23 7.60 13.25
CA VAL A 147 -8.90 7.78 12.65
C VAL A 147 -8.95 8.69 11.42
N PHE A 148 -9.99 8.55 10.59
CA PHE A 148 -10.12 9.24 9.32
C PHE A 148 -11.29 10.24 9.33
N GLU A 149 -11.13 11.35 8.65
CA GLU A 149 -12.15 12.39 8.61
C GLU A 149 -13.43 11.97 7.87
N SER A 150 -13.30 11.14 6.83
CA SER A 150 -14.45 10.66 6.03
C SER A 150 -14.11 9.39 5.25
N GLY A 151 -15.14 8.72 4.74
CA GLY A 151 -14.97 7.64 3.75
C GLY A 151 -14.74 6.24 4.33
N TYR A 152 -14.60 6.08 5.64
CA TYR A 152 -14.20 4.80 6.26
C TYR A 152 -15.23 4.23 7.25
N LYS A 153 -16.53 4.55 7.07
CA LYS A 153 -17.62 4.08 7.94
C LYS A 153 -17.80 2.55 7.96
N TYR A 154 -17.23 1.85 6.98
CA TYR A 154 -17.23 0.38 6.91
C TYR A 154 -16.14 -0.26 7.77
N ILE A 155 -15.19 0.52 8.26
CA ILE A 155 -14.15 0.06 9.17
C ILE A 155 -14.68 0.15 10.59
N THR A 156 -14.81 -1.00 11.25
CA THR A 156 -15.22 -1.10 12.65
C THR A 156 -14.08 -1.67 13.48
N GLY A 157 -13.97 -1.20 14.72
CA GLY A 157 -12.98 -1.71 15.67
C GLY A 157 -13.22 -3.19 15.95
N VAL A 158 -12.16 -3.97 16.00
CA VAL A 158 -12.18 -5.39 16.31
C VAL A 158 -11.11 -5.74 17.35
N GLU A 159 -11.40 -6.73 18.16
CA GLU A 159 -10.43 -7.28 19.11
C GLU A 159 -9.30 -8.00 18.37
N SER A 160 -8.05 -7.73 18.75
CA SER A 160 -6.83 -8.31 18.20
C SER A 160 -5.83 -8.60 19.33
N VAL A 161 -6.24 -9.41 20.30
CA VAL A 161 -5.45 -9.70 21.51
C VAL A 161 -4.10 -10.34 21.21
N VAL A 162 -4.03 -11.11 20.11
CA VAL A 162 -2.79 -11.77 19.67
C VAL A 162 -1.68 -10.78 19.37
N ASP A 163 -2.02 -9.54 19.01
CA ASP A 163 -1.02 -8.49 18.75
C ASP A 163 -0.19 -8.16 20.02
N GLN A 164 -0.73 -8.42 21.21
CA GLN A 164 -0.02 -8.23 22.48
C GLN A 164 1.16 -9.19 22.67
N GLU A 165 1.23 -10.27 21.90
CA GLU A 165 2.35 -11.22 21.90
C GLU A 165 3.49 -10.79 20.98
N SER A 166 3.28 -9.75 20.18
CA SER A 166 4.30 -9.22 19.27
C SER A 166 5.43 -8.54 20.02
N GLU A 167 6.67 -8.76 19.61
CA GLU A 167 7.84 -8.03 20.13
C GLU A 167 7.74 -6.51 19.89
N GLU A 168 6.94 -6.09 18.91
CA GLU A 168 6.70 -4.68 18.58
C GLU A 168 5.53 -4.05 19.34
N TYR A 169 4.82 -4.83 20.15
CA TYR A 169 3.64 -4.36 20.87
C TYR A 169 3.93 -3.19 21.81
N LEU A 170 5.10 -3.19 22.47
CA LEU A 170 5.51 -2.15 23.38
C LEU A 170 6.90 -1.62 22.96
N THR A 171 6.92 -0.38 22.50
CA THR A 171 8.15 0.32 22.09
C THR A 171 8.29 1.64 22.82
N GLY A 172 9.53 2.10 23.03
CA GLY A 172 9.81 3.40 23.67
C GLY A 172 10.46 4.37 22.67
N HIS A 173 9.86 5.53 22.50
CA HIS A 173 10.40 6.61 21.67
C HIS A 173 10.84 7.76 22.57
N TYR A 174 12.07 8.23 22.42
CA TYR A 174 12.67 9.21 23.30
C TYR A 174 13.05 10.47 22.55
N PHE A 175 12.60 11.62 23.03
CA PHE A 175 12.85 12.92 22.44
C PHE A 175 13.45 13.87 23.51
N THR A 176 14.28 14.80 23.07
CA THR A 176 14.75 15.88 23.96
C THR A 176 13.69 16.96 24.07
N PRO A 177 13.60 17.71 25.20
CA PRO A 177 12.71 18.84 25.33
C PRO A 177 12.85 19.84 24.17
N ASP A 178 14.06 20.26 23.85
CA ASP A 178 14.34 21.22 22.75
C ASP A 178 13.80 20.75 21.39
N PHE A 179 13.91 19.45 21.10
CA PHE A 179 13.36 18.87 19.87
C PHE A 179 11.84 19.00 19.84
N LEU A 180 11.18 18.60 20.93
CA LEU A 180 9.72 18.66 21.03
C LEU A 180 9.21 20.11 20.95
N GLU A 181 9.81 21.04 21.71
CA GLU A 181 9.45 22.47 21.67
C GLU A 181 9.49 23.00 20.23
N LYS A 182 10.54 22.67 19.49
CA LYS A 182 10.71 23.09 18.09
C LYS A 182 9.66 22.47 17.17
N GLU A 183 9.44 21.15 17.25
CA GLU A 183 8.49 20.46 16.37
C GLU A 183 7.04 20.88 16.64
N PHE A 184 6.67 21.01 17.91
CA PHE A 184 5.34 21.49 18.30
C PHE A 184 5.11 22.95 17.90
N LEU A 185 6.12 23.82 18.06
CA LEU A 185 6.04 25.21 17.61
C LEU A 185 5.83 25.29 16.08
N ASN A 186 6.56 24.50 15.30
CA ASN A 186 6.40 24.44 13.83
C ASN A 186 4.98 23.99 13.41
N PHE A 187 4.33 23.19 14.26
CA PHE A 187 2.99 22.72 14.03
C PHE A 187 1.90 23.68 14.59
N GLY A 188 2.33 24.82 15.13
CA GLY A 188 1.40 25.83 15.69
C GLY A 188 0.92 25.54 17.10
N MET A 189 1.58 24.63 17.81
CA MET A 189 1.32 24.29 19.20
C MET A 189 2.52 24.71 20.08
N PRO A 190 2.57 25.95 20.59
CA PRO A 190 3.69 26.40 21.41
C PRO A 190 3.77 25.59 22.69
N LEU A 191 4.98 25.18 23.05
CA LEU A 191 5.29 24.36 24.21
C LEU A 191 6.62 24.85 24.79
N SER A 192 6.69 25.02 26.11
CA SER A 192 7.93 25.38 26.80
C SER A 192 8.05 24.61 28.12
N PHE A 193 8.90 23.60 28.14
CA PHE A 193 9.16 22.81 29.36
C PHE A 193 9.83 23.62 30.46
N SER A 194 10.59 24.65 30.10
CA SER A 194 11.21 25.57 31.08
C SER A 194 10.20 26.44 31.82
N GLU A 195 9.03 26.69 31.23
CA GLU A 195 7.90 27.43 31.85
C GLU A 195 6.92 26.50 32.56
N GLY A 196 7.19 25.19 32.58
CA GLY A 196 6.38 24.21 33.28
C GLY A 196 5.28 23.58 32.43
N ASP A 197 5.32 23.77 31.09
CA ASP A 197 4.40 23.11 30.20
C ASP A 197 4.61 21.60 30.20
N GLU A 198 3.54 20.87 29.95
CA GLU A 198 3.52 19.41 29.91
C GLU A 198 2.77 18.90 28.66
N ILE A 199 3.13 17.68 28.23
CA ILE A 199 2.35 16.90 27.28
C ILE A 199 1.59 15.84 28.07
N THR A 200 0.24 15.88 28.04
CA THR A 200 -0.59 14.99 28.85
C THR A 200 -1.76 14.42 28.04
N VAL A 201 -1.91 13.09 28.03
CA VAL A 201 -3.10 12.43 27.46
C VAL A 201 -4.29 12.74 28.37
N LYS A 202 -5.29 13.45 27.85
CA LYS A 202 -6.51 13.86 28.58
C LYS A 202 -7.60 12.82 28.52
N THR A 203 -7.88 12.34 27.33
CA THR A 203 -8.90 11.31 27.10
C THR A 203 -8.38 10.22 26.19
N ARG A 204 -8.97 9.04 26.32
CA ARG A 204 -8.73 7.91 25.42
C ARG A 204 -10.05 7.48 24.79
N ASP A 205 -9.98 6.95 23.57
CA ASP A 205 -11.12 6.29 22.95
C ASP A 205 -11.40 4.91 23.57
N GLU A 206 -12.46 4.25 23.13
CA GLU A 206 -12.87 2.94 23.64
C GLU A 206 -11.82 1.84 23.39
N ALA A 207 -10.98 2.00 22.37
CA ALA A 207 -9.89 1.09 22.05
C ALA A 207 -8.58 1.42 22.81
N GLY A 208 -8.58 2.44 23.67
CA GLY A 208 -7.46 2.83 24.53
C GLY A 208 -6.45 3.79 23.90
N TYR A 209 -6.68 4.25 22.68
CA TYR A 209 -5.79 5.21 21.99
C TYR A 209 -6.02 6.63 22.52
N ALA A 210 -4.99 7.47 22.48
CA ALA A 210 -5.09 8.86 22.88
C ALA A 210 -6.06 9.62 21.95
N ALA A 211 -7.22 10.02 22.48
CA ALA A 211 -8.21 10.80 21.75
C ALA A 211 -7.86 12.28 21.82
N GLU A 212 -7.68 12.80 23.04
CA GLU A 212 -7.26 14.19 23.28
C GLU A 212 -5.96 14.23 24.06
N VAL A 213 -5.04 15.07 23.60
CA VAL A 213 -3.74 15.33 24.23
C VAL A 213 -3.59 16.82 24.46
N LYS A 214 -3.25 17.20 25.68
CA LYS A 214 -2.86 18.58 26.01
C LYS A 214 -1.36 18.75 25.75
N VAL A 215 -1.00 19.78 24.99
CA VAL A 215 0.37 20.22 24.72
C VAL A 215 0.46 21.69 25.12
N GLY A 216 1.16 21.99 26.20
CA GLY A 216 1.10 23.32 26.78
C GLY A 216 -0.36 23.73 27.06
N ASP A 217 -0.83 24.80 26.43
CA ASP A 217 -2.23 25.25 26.54
C ASP A 217 -3.13 24.76 25.38
N THR A 218 -2.59 24.03 24.42
CA THR A 218 -3.31 23.55 23.25
C THR A 218 -3.84 22.13 23.47
N ILE A 219 -5.06 21.85 22.98
CA ILE A 219 -5.61 20.49 22.88
C ILE A 219 -5.55 20.04 21.42
N CYS A 220 -5.02 18.86 21.18
CA CYS A 220 -4.93 18.23 19.86
C CYS A 220 -5.30 16.75 19.95
N ARG A 221 -5.48 16.09 18.80
CA ARG A 221 -5.75 14.65 18.73
C ARG A 221 -4.44 13.85 18.90
N GLY A 222 -4.51 12.69 19.53
CA GLY A 222 -3.36 11.78 19.63
C GLY A 222 -2.82 11.37 18.28
N GLU A 223 -3.67 11.29 17.25
CA GLU A 223 -3.27 10.99 15.88
C GLU A 223 -2.39 12.10 15.25
N GLU A 224 -2.63 13.37 15.59
CA GLU A 224 -1.79 14.49 15.15
C GLU A 224 -0.39 14.40 15.78
N ILE A 225 -0.32 14.03 17.08
CA ILE A 225 0.97 13.77 17.76
C ILE A 225 1.70 12.59 17.12
N ARG A 226 0.97 11.49 16.85
CA ARG A 226 1.53 10.31 16.18
C ARG A 226 2.18 10.68 14.86
N GLN A 227 1.50 11.45 14.03
CA GLN A 227 2.01 11.89 12.72
C GLN A 227 3.20 12.83 12.85
N LEU A 228 3.10 13.83 13.75
CA LEU A 228 4.15 14.83 13.97
C LEU A 228 5.46 14.18 14.45
N LEU A 229 5.38 13.24 15.37
CA LEU A 229 6.54 12.58 15.99
C LEU A 229 6.91 11.25 15.31
N HIS A 230 6.22 10.87 14.22
CA HIS A 230 6.38 9.60 13.52
C HIS A 230 6.28 8.38 14.46
N LEU A 231 5.38 8.45 15.45
CA LEU A 231 5.13 7.31 16.33
C LEU A 231 4.41 6.19 15.59
N PRO A 232 4.66 4.92 15.94
CA PRO A 232 4.00 3.78 15.31
C PRO A 232 2.50 3.73 15.60
N SER A 233 2.08 4.27 16.77
CA SER A 233 0.69 4.22 17.24
C SER A 233 0.31 5.50 17.99
N ALA A 234 -0.99 5.83 17.97
CA ALA A 234 -1.58 6.82 18.87
C ALA A 234 -1.93 6.23 20.26
N CYS A 235 -1.66 4.95 20.50
CA CYS A 235 -1.77 4.34 21.81
C CYS A 235 -0.46 4.51 22.58
N PHE A 236 -0.23 5.70 23.10
CA PHE A 236 0.98 6.04 23.85
C PHE A 236 0.67 6.60 25.24
N THR A 237 1.67 6.56 26.12
CA THR A 237 1.76 7.32 27.35
C THR A 237 2.92 8.31 27.23
N VAL A 238 2.89 9.38 28.00
CA VAL A 238 3.96 10.39 28.03
C VAL A 238 4.60 10.41 29.40
N GLU A 239 5.91 10.25 29.45
CA GLU A 239 6.69 10.29 30.69
C GLU A 239 7.84 11.29 30.57
N ASN A 240 7.85 12.28 31.42
CA ASN A 240 8.99 13.21 31.55
C ASN A 240 10.07 12.58 32.44
N GLN A 241 11.23 12.28 31.86
CA GLN A 241 12.38 11.70 32.55
C GLN A 241 13.51 12.72 32.78
N GLY A 242 13.19 14.03 32.72
CA GLY A 242 14.13 15.15 32.87
C GLY A 242 14.83 15.49 31.55
N GLU A 243 15.93 14.81 31.21
CA GLU A 243 16.65 15.08 29.95
C GLU A 243 15.94 14.59 28.69
N LYS A 244 14.97 13.70 28.85
CA LYS A 244 14.21 13.10 27.73
C LYS A 244 12.74 12.93 28.10
N ILE A 245 11.90 13.09 27.09
CA ILE A 245 10.48 12.76 27.16
C ILE A 245 10.27 11.45 26.41
N ARG A 246 9.66 10.48 27.06
CA ARG A 246 9.34 9.16 26.49
C ARG A 246 7.87 9.14 26.06
N PHE A 247 7.67 8.62 24.87
CA PHE A 247 6.37 8.20 24.36
C PHE A 247 6.29 6.70 24.20
#